data_e3c5e5eca729f2c8fa690b108cfcfedc
#
_entry.id   e3c5e5eca729f2c8fa690b108cfcfedc
#
_cell.length_a   1.000
_cell.length_b   1.000
_cell.length_c   1.000
_cell.angle_alpha   90.00
_cell.angle_beta   90.00
_cell.angle_gamma   90.00
#
_symmetry.space_group_name_H-M   'P 1'
#
loop_
_entity.id
_entity.type
_entity.pdbx_description
1 polymer ?
#
loop_
_entity_poly.entity_id
_entity_poly.type
_entity_poly.pdbx_seq_one_letter_code
_entity_poly.pdbx_strand_id
1 'polypeptide(L)'
;MSFLPAFLLALIAALPMGWALWAAASQALDVSAWQALWADPQTLRAWGMTLWTGLASTVLVWWTVARLLAHGFIRQQLARWLTHVPALLATPHAAMAIGLVLWLSPSGWALRLVSPGLSGFDAPPPWLTTQDPWGLGLILALWLKEVPFLLWVAATQLQREDLRRRWQAEFALAQTLGHTPATAFAQVVWPQLAPRLRWPLLAVLAYGLTVVDMALIIGPATPPTLAVLAWQWLGDADAAMQAQGAAAAGCLTVSVAVLAGVTVMVLRAWARLRRDASSPLLLQGESPWVGWAIGGAYLAVWWALAVGSVSGVWPFPQLWPSLWTGDAWAQVIASAPTVWTTLGLAAASASVCLVWSVAWLELTPRRWQQALRPWWLLPLVLPSVLWVVGLYSVALQWRLEGQWLGLLLAHAVMVLPYVLLALEPAYLAVDPRQSAVVASLGQGRWTDL
;
A
#
# COMPACT_ATOMS: atom_id res chain seq x y z
N MET A 1 21.76 30.44 -11.17
CA MET A 1 22.10 29.26 -10.37
C MET A 1 22.79 28.24 -11.25
N SER A 2 23.94 27.72 -10.82
CA SER A 2 24.67 26.71 -11.59
C SER A 2 23.84 25.45 -11.75
N PHE A 3 23.70 24.90 -12.95
CA PHE A 3 22.97 23.65 -13.21
C PHE A 3 23.68 22.43 -12.62
N LEU A 4 24.91 22.56 -12.20
CA LEU A 4 25.73 21.47 -11.72
C LEU A 4 25.17 20.76 -10.46
N PRO A 5 24.74 21.46 -9.38
CA PRO A 5 24.16 20.78 -8.21
C PRO A 5 22.88 20.00 -8.56
N ALA A 6 21.98 20.58 -9.35
CA ALA A 6 20.77 19.91 -9.79
C ALA A 6 21.05 18.64 -10.62
N PHE A 7 22.05 18.72 -11.51
CA PHE A 7 22.48 17.59 -12.32
C PHE A 7 23.09 16.48 -11.47
N LEU A 8 23.96 16.82 -10.51
CA LEU A 8 24.56 15.84 -9.60
C LEU A 8 23.51 15.15 -8.71
N LEU A 9 22.57 15.91 -8.17
CA LEU A 9 21.45 15.34 -7.39
C LEU A 9 20.61 14.38 -8.23
N ALA A 10 20.28 14.79 -9.48
CA ALA A 10 19.56 13.91 -10.40
C ALA A 10 20.35 12.62 -10.68
N LEU A 11 21.63 12.73 -10.94
CA LEU A 11 22.50 11.60 -11.27
C LEU A 11 22.63 10.61 -10.12
N ILE A 12 22.86 11.10 -8.89
CA ILE A 12 23.03 10.27 -7.68
C ILE A 12 21.81 9.39 -7.44
N ALA A 13 20.59 9.91 -7.66
CA ALA A 13 19.38 9.12 -7.45
C ALA A 13 18.96 8.32 -8.70
N ALA A 14 19.14 8.89 -9.92
CA ALA A 14 18.71 8.23 -11.15
C ALA A 14 19.60 7.05 -11.55
N LEU A 15 20.91 7.09 -11.28
CA LEU A 15 21.84 6.03 -11.67
C LEU A 15 21.51 4.68 -10.99
N PRO A 16 21.39 4.58 -9.64
CA PRO A 16 21.05 3.32 -9.00
C PRO A 16 19.69 2.78 -9.47
N MET A 17 18.70 3.67 -9.63
CA MET A 17 17.37 3.31 -10.12
C MET A 17 17.43 2.79 -11.56
N GLY A 18 18.10 3.51 -12.45
CA GLY A 18 18.23 3.13 -13.86
C GLY A 18 19.00 1.83 -14.03
N TRP A 19 20.07 1.65 -13.27
CA TRP A 19 20.84 0.41 -13.30
C TRP A 19 20.04 -0.77 -12.77
N ALA A 20 19.31 -0.61 -11.66
CA ALA A 20 18.45 -1.64 -11.13
C ALA A 20 17.35 -2.04 -12.13
N LEU A 21 16.68 -1.06 -12.76
CA LEU A 21 15.69 -1.34 -13.80
C LEU A 21 16.29 -2.03 -15.02
N TRP A 22 17.48 -1.61 -15.44
CA TRP A 22 18.19 -2.27 -16.54
C TRP A 22 18.57 -3.70 -16.19
N ALA A 23 19.12 -3.95 -15.00
CA ALA A 23 19.48 -5.28 -14.54
C ALA A 23 18.26 -6.21 -14.47
N ALA A 24 17.15 -5.73 -13.92
CA ALA A 24 15.90 -6.47 -13.89
C ALA A 24 15.33 -6.73 -15.31
N ALA A 25 15.34 -5.71 -16.17
CA ALA A 25 14.86 -5.83 -17.55
C ALA A 25 15.71 -6.82 -18.37
N SER A 26 17.05 -6.78 -18.24
CA SER A 26 17.93 -7.69 -18.97
C SER A 26 17.69 -9.16 -18.62
N GLN A 27 17.40 -9.47 -17.36
CA GLN A 27 17.01 -10.82 -16.94
C GLN A 27 15.61 -11.20 -17.45
N ALA A 28 14.67 -10.25 -17.43
CA ALA A 28 13.31 -10.47 -17.92
C ALA A 28 13.22 -10.56 -19.46
N LEU A 29 14.27 -10.21 -20.22
CA LEU A 29 14.31 -10.34 -21.69
C LEU A 29 14.78 -11.71 -22.16
N ASP A 30 15.21 -12.60 -21.28
CA ASP A 30 15.61 -13.96 -21.64
C ASP A 30 14.39 -14.78 -22.07
N VAL A 31 14.38 -15.17 -23.35
CA VAL A 31 13.28 -15.96 -23.95
C VAL A 31 13.14 -17.32 -23.27
N SER A 32 14.24 -17.93 -22.86
CA SER A 32 14.22 -19.23 -22.16
C SER A 32 13.53 -19.13 -20.81
N ALA A 33 13.69 -18.01 -20.08
CA ALA A 33 13.02 -17.74 -18.82
C ALA A 33 11.49 -17.63 -18.98
N TRP A 34 11.03 -17.01 -20.07
CA TRP A 34 9.58 -16.96 -20.37
C TRP A 34 9.02 -18.32 -20.78
N GLN A 35 9.78 -19.11 -21.52
CA GLN A 35 9.37 -20.48 -21.85
C GLN A 35 9.25 -21.33 -20.59
N ALA A 36 10.24 -21.27 -19.68
CA ALA A 36 10.19 -21.94 -18.39
C ALA A 36 9.01 -21.48 -17.54
N LEU A 37 8.77 -20.16 -17.47
CA LEU A 37 7.63 -19.57 -16.74
C LEU A 37 6.30 -20.17 -17.21
N TRP A 38 6.04 -20.20 -18.51
CA TRP A 38 4.75 -20.69 -19.04
C TRP A 38 4.67 -22.22 -19.10
N ALA A 39 5.79 -22.93 -19.03
CA ALA A 39 5.82 -24.39 -18.91
C ALA A 39 5.55 -24.87 -17.47
N ASP A 40 5.75 -24.01 -16.46
CA ASP A 40 5.49 -24.36 -15.07
C ASP A 40 3.98 -24.53 -14.82
N PRO A 41 3.53 -25.68 -14.26
CA PRO A 41 2.11 -26.00 -14.10
C PRO A 41 1.39 -25.08 -13.09
N GLN A 42 2.11 -24.38 -12.23
CA GLN A 42 1.53 -23.49 -11.22
C GLN A 42 1.29 -22.08 -11.78
N THR A 43 2.06 -21.64 -12.79
CA THR A 43 2.09 -20.25 -13.26
C THR A 43 0.71 -19.69 -13.61
N LEU A 44 -0.04 -20.41 -14.45
CA LEU A 44 -1.34 -19.91 -14.92
C LEU A 44 -2.35 -19.76 -13.77
N ARG A 45 -2.37 -20.71 -12.84
CA ARG A 45 -3.24 -20.66 -11.67
C ARG A 45 -2.81 -19.56 -10.70
N ALA A 46 -1.50 -19.45 -10.43
CA ALA A 46 -0.93 -18.42 -9.58
C ALA A 46 -1.18 -17.02 -10.13
N TRP A 47 -1.05 -16.83 -11.45
CA TRP A 47 -1.39 -15.59 -12.12
C TRP A 47 -2.88 -15.26 -12.02
N GLY A 48 -3.75 -16.24 -12.29
CA GLY A 48 -5.21 -16.10 -12.13
C GLY A 48 -5.58 -15.73 -10.69
N MET A 49 -4.95 -16.35 -9.69
CA MET A 49 -5.15 -16.03 -8.27
C MET A 49 -4.70 -14.62 -7.92
N THR A 50 -3.57 -14.18 -8.47
CA THR A 50 -3.09 -12.79 -8.33
C THR A 50 -4.10 -11.78 -8.88
N LEU A 51 -4.59 -12.01 -10.09
CA LEU A 51 -5.60 -11.14 -10.71
C LEU A 51 -6.89 -11.11 -9.90
N TRP A 52 -7.37 -12.28 -9.47
CA TRP A 52 -8.58 -12.42 -8.67
C TRP A 52 -8.47 -11.67 -7.33
N THR A 53 -7.43 -11.95 -6.54
CA THR A 53 -7.28 -11.33 -5.21
C THR A 53 -7.04 -9.83 -5.29
N GLY A 54 -6.20 -9.37 -6.23
CA GLY A 54 -5.90 -7.96 -6.44
C GLY A 54 -7.11 -7.16 -6.94
N LEU A 55 -7.85 -7.68 -7.92
CA LEU A 55 -9.04 -7.00 -8.44
C LEU A 55 -10.19 -7.00 -7.43
N ALA A 56 -10.48 -8.15 -6.82
CA ALA A 56 -11.56 -8.26 -5.85
C ALA A 56 -11.35 -7.34 -4.65
N SER A 57 -10.14 -7.32 -4.08
CA SER A 57 -9.81 -6.41 -2.97
C SER A 57 -9.91 -4.94 -3.39
N THR A 58 -9.39 -4.57 -4.57
CA THR A 58 -9.46 -3.19 -5.09
C THR A 58 -10.91 -2.71 -5.29
N VAL A 59 -11.79 -3.56 -5.85
CA VAL A 59 -13.21 -3.24 -6.02
C VAL A 59 -13.90 -3.08 -4.68
N LEU A 60 -13.63 -3.97 -3.71
CA LEU A 60 -14.17 -3.87 -2.35
C LEU A 60 -13.70 -2.58 -1.65
N VAL A 61 -12.41 -2.24 -1.76
CA VAL A 61 -11.85 -0.99 -1.22
C VAL A 61 -12.55 0.22 -1.82
N TRP A 62 -12.65 0.28 -3.15
CA TRP A 62 -13.30 1.39 -3.85
C TRP A 62 -14.76 1.58 -3.41
N TRP A 63 -15.52 0.50 -3.38
CA TRP A 63 -16.91 0.52 -2.96
C TRP A 63 -17.06 0.97 -1.50
N THR A 64 -16.26 0.40 -0.60
CA THR A 64 -16.29 0.72 0.83
C THR A 64 -15.95 2.17 1.09
N VAL A 65 -14.87 2.67 0.46
CA VAL A 65 -14.43 4.06 0.62
C VAL A 65 -15.48 5.04 0.07
N ALA A 66 -16.11 4.74 -1.07
CA ALA A 66 -17.17 5.58 -1.62
C ALA A 66 -18.35 5.73 -0.62
N ARG A 67 -18.75 4.64 0.04
CA ARG A 67 -19.83 4.65 1.04
C ARG A 67 -19.42 5.39 2.33
N LEU A 68 -18.20 5.15 2.82
CA LEU A 68 -17.69 5.85 4.00
C LEU A 68 -17.59 7.35 3.76
N LEU A 69 -17.10 7.77 2.59
CA LEU A 69 -17.00 9.18 2.23
C LEU A 69 -18.39 9.83 2.11
N ALA A 70 -19.37 9.15 1.51
CA ALA A 70 -20.73 9.63 1.45
C ALA A 70 -21.30 9.88 2.85
N HIS A 71 -21.18 8.88 3.74
CA HIS A 71 -21.64 9.00 5.13
C HIS A 71 -20.88 10.11 5.88
N GLY A 72 -19.55 10.11 5.81
CA GLY A 72 -18.72 11.11 6.53
C GLY A 72 -18.91 12.54 6.03
N PHE A 73 -19.16 12.72 4.71
CA PHE A 73 -19.45 14.03 4.14
C PHE A 73 -20.84 14.54 4.56
N ILE A 74 -21.88 13.70 4.42
CA ILE A 74 -23.26 14.05 4.81
C ILE A 74 -23.35 14.36 6.30
N ARG A 75 -22.67 13.57 7.15
CA ARG A 75 -22.69 13.72 8.62
C ARG A 75 -21.64 14.69 9.15
N GLN A 76 -20.86 15.34 8.29
CA GLN A 76 -19.79 16.28 8.68
C GLN A 76 -18.74 15.65 9.64
N GLN A 77 -18.44 14.34 9.46
CA GLN A 77 -17.56 13.58 10.36
C GLN A 77 -16.13 13.37 9.82
N LEU A 78 -15.85 13.79 8.57
CA LEU A 78 -14.57 13.54 7.90
C LEU A 78 -13.37 14.10 8.69
N ALA A 79 -13.49 15.30 9.26
CA ALA A 79 -12.43 15.89 10.04
C ALA A 79 -12.08 15.04 11.29
N ARG A 80 -13.09 14.50 11.98
CA ARG A 80 -12.88 13.58 13.11
C ARG A 80 -12.21 12.28 12.67
N TRP A 81 -12.62 11.70 11.54
CA TRP A 81 -12.01 10.46 11.05
C TRP A 81 -10.54 10.65 10.70
N LEU A 82 -10.18 11.80 10.12
CA LEU A 82 -8.79 12.12 9.80
C LEU A 82 -7.86 12.15 11.03
N THR A 83 -8.38 12.28 12.24
CA THR A 83 -7.58 12.18 13.47
C THR A 83 -7.28 10.72 13.88
N HIS A 84 -8.12 9.76 13.48
CA HIS A 84 -7.99 8.35 13.89
C HIS A 84 -7.40 7.45 12.80
N VAL A 85 -7.65 7.74 11.52
CA VAL A 85 -7.15 6.93 10.40
C VAL A 85 -5.63 6.73 10.39
N PRO A 86 -4.78 7.70 10.80
CA PRO A 86 -3.34 7.48 10.88
C PRO A 86 -2.92 6.32 11.78
N ALA A 87 -3.64 6.05 12.87
CA ALA A 87 -3.37 4.89 13.72
C ALA A 87 -3.62 3.55 13.00
N LEU A 88 -4.65 3.50 12.14
CA LEU A 88 -4.91 2.33 11.31
C LEU A 88 -3.83 2.15 10.24
N LEU A 89 -3.37 3.26 9.64
CA LEU A 89 -2.29 3.25 8.65
C LEU A 89 -0.96 2.79 9.26
N ALA A 90 -0.69 3.13 10.51
CA ALA A 90 0.53 2.75 11.22
C ALA A 90 0.66 1.24 11.46
N THR A 91 -0.44 0.47 11.39
CA THR A 91 -0.39 -1.00 11.54
C THR A 91 0.40 -1.60 10.38
N PRO A 92 1.52 -2.34 10.62
CA PRO A 92 2.27 -3.00 9.55
C PRO A 92 1.40 -4.04 8.81
N HIS A 93 1.65 -4.22 7.51
CA HIS A 93 0.89 -5.17 6.67
C HIS A 93 1.00 -6.61 7.20
N ALA A 94 2.22 -7.06 7.52
CA ALA A 94 2.44 -8.38 8.10
C ALA A 94 1.72 -8.55 9.46
N ALA A 95 1.71 -7.52 10.32
CA ALA A 95 1.00 -7.57 11.60
C ALA A 95 -0.51 -7.72 11.40
N MET A 96 -1.10 -7.01 10.42
CA MET A 96 -2.51 -7.18 10.05
C MET A 96 -2.79 -8.63 9.63
N ALA A 97 -1.96 -9.21 8.75
CA ALA A 97 -2.13 -10.58 8.29
C ALA A 97 -2.00 -11.58 9.44
N ILE A 98 -0.98 -11.45 10.31
CA ILE A 98 -0.79 -12.32 11.49
C ILE A 98 -2.00 -12.22 12.44
N GLY A 99 -2.46 -11.01 12.73
CA GLY A 99 -3.63 -10.83 13.60
C GLY A 99 -4.89 -11.44 13.02
N LEU A 100 -5.10 -11.35 11.71
CA LEU A 100 -6.21 -12.03 11.03
C LEU A 100 -6.06 -13.55 11.07
N VAL A 101 -4.86 -14.10 10.92
CA VAL A 101 -4.62 -15.55 11.10
C VAL A 101 -4.98 -15.99 12.52
N LEU A 102 -4.60 -15.24 13.55
CA LEU A 102 -4.96 -15.53 14.93
C LEU A 102 -6.49 -15.52 15.16
N TRP A 103 -7.24 -14.76 14.36
CA TRP A 103 -8.71 -14.78 14.40
C TRP A 103 -9.32 -15.88 13.55
N LEU A 104 -8.86 -16.07 12.33
CA LEU A 104 -9.57 -16.84 11.31
C LEU A 104 -9.08 -18.28 11.15
N SER A 105 -7.90 -18.64 11.71
CA SER A 105 -7.43 -20.03 11.62
C SER A 105 -8.41 -21.01 12.30
N PRO A 106 -8.39 -22.29 11.93
CA PRO A 106 -9.26 -23.31 12.55
C PRO A 106 -9.10 -23.42 14.06
N SER A 107 -7.96 -23.02 14.59
CA SER A 107 -7.70 -22.91 16.04
C SER A 107 -7.75 -21.47 16.53
N GLY A 108 -8.25 -20.54 15.72
CA GLY A 108 -8.28 -19.11 16.01
C GLY A 108 -9.44 -18.68 16.90
N TRP A 109 -9.41 -17.39 17.27
CA TRP A 109 -10.38 -16.79 18.19
C TRP A 109 -11.84 -16.94 17.70
N ALA A 110 -12.10 -16.76 16.41
CA ALA A 110 -13.45 -16.81 15.86
C ALA A 110 -14.13 -18.16 16.14
N LEU A 111 -13.39 -19.25 15.96
CA LEU A 111 -13.94 -20.58 16.21
C LEU A 111 -13.97 -20.91 17.70
N ARG A 112 -12.97 -20.50 18.49
CA ARG A 112 -12.95 -20.67 19.95
C ARG A 112 -14.15 -20.00 20.64
N LEU A 113 -14.59 -18.83 20.16
CA LEU A 113 -15.75 -18.11 20.71
C LEU A 113 -17.06 -18.91 20.61
N VAL A 114 -17.18 -19.78 19.60
CA VAL A 114 -18.38 -20.57 19.36
C VAL A 114 -18.22 -22.06 19.73
N SER A 115 -17.00 -22.47 20.10
CA SER A 115 -16.69 -23.87 20.43
C SER A 115 -16.59 -24.08 21.96
N PRO A 116 -16.99 -25.27 22.46
CA PRO A 116 -17.71 -26.31 21.74
C PRO A 116 -19.23 -26.04 21.62
N GLY A 117 -19.75 -25.06 22.38
CA GLY A 117 -21.18 -24.88 22.66
C GLY A 117 -22.06 -24.73 21.41
N LEU A 118 -21.69 -23.88 20.45
CA LEU A 118 -22.48 -23.66 19.22
C LEU A 118 -21.97 -24.48 18.04
N SER A 119 -20.66 -24.70 17.96
CA SER A 119 -20.05 -25.41 16.83
C SER A 119 -19.99 -26.92 16.99
N GLY A 120 -20.02 -27.42 18.26
CA GLY A 120 -19.83 -28.83 18.57
C GLY A 120 -18.40 -29.35 18.38
N PHE A 121 -17.42 -28.47 18.16
CA PHE A 121 -16.03 -28.89 17.95
C PHE A 121 -15.21 -28.87 19.22
N ASP A 122 -14.64 -30.02 19.57
CA ASP A 122 -13.68 -30.19 20.67
C ASP A 122 -12.21 -30.11 20.18
N ALA A 123 -12.01 -30.23 18.85
CA ALA A 123 -10.72 -30.08 18.17
C ALA A 123 -10.86 -29.14 16.96
N PRO A 124 -9.79 -28.49 16.53
CA PRO A 124 -9.84 -27.66 15.34
C PRO A 124 -10.26 -28.45 14.10
N PRO A 125 -11.30 -28.01 13.35
CA PRO A 125 -11.72 -28.72 12.14
C PRO A 125 -10.65 -28.58 11.04
N PRO A 126 -10.61 -29.52 10.07
CA PRO A 126 -9.64 -29.51 8.98
C PRO A 126 -10.01 -28.49 7.86
N TRP A 127 -10.53 -27.33 8.21
CA TRP A 127 -10.92 -26.31 7.26
C TRP A 127 -9.73 -25.40 6.90
N LEU A 128 -9.62 -25.03 5.66
CA LEU A 128 -8.65 -24.04 5.19
C LEU A 128 -9.30 -22.66 5.23
N THR A 129 -9.41 -22.05 6.41
CA THR A 129 -9.94 -20.69 6.60
C THR A 129 -8.88 -19.60 6.41
N THR A 130 -7.61 -19.96 6.56
CA THR A 130 -6.43 -19.19 6.22
C THR A 130 -5.62 -19.99 5.21
N GLN A 131 -4.87 -19.31 4.34
CA GLN A 131 -4.20 -19.93 3.19
C GLN A 131 -5.19 -20.70 2.30
N ASP A 132 -6.41 -20.20 2.24
CA ASP A 132 -7.53 -20.82 1.56
C ASP A 132 -7.35 -20.83 0.03
N PRO A 133 -7.86 -21.86 -0.68
CA PRO A 133 -7.63 -22.02 -2.11
C PRO A 133 -8.29 -20.92 -2.98
N TRP A 134 -9.19 -20.12 -2.41
CA TRP A 134 -9.85 -19.01 -3.10
C TRP A 134 -9.20 -17.66 -2.80
N GLY A 135 -8.23 -17.60 -1.88
CA GLY A 135 -7.57 -16.38 -1.47
C GLY A 135 -8.47 -15.38 -0.73
N LEU A 136 -9.57 -15.85 -0.12
CA LEU A 136 -10.52 -14.97 0.60
C LEU A 136 -9.87 -14.31 1.80
N GLY A 137 -8.99 -15.02 2.51
CA GLY A 137 -8.20 -14.47 3.61
C GLY A 137 -7.32 -13.31 3.15
N LEU A 138 -6.67 -13.44 2.00
CA LEU A 138 -5.84 -12.38 1.41
C LEU A 138 -6.70 -11.19 0.94
N ILE A 139 -7.85 -11.45 0.30
CA ILE A 139 -8.79 -10.39 -0.13
C ILE A 139 -9.24 -9.58 1.09
N LEU A 140 -9.61 -10.25 2.18
CA LEU A 140 -10.03 -9.61 3.42
C LEU A 140 -8.92 -8.75 4.03
N ALA A 141 -7.69 -9.29 4.09
CA ALA A 141 -6.54 -8.61 4.64
C ALA A 141 -6.18 -7.35 3.82
N LEU A 142 -6.14 -7.46 2.51
CA LEU A 142 -5.93 -6.34 1.59
C LEU A 142 -7.05 -5.30 1.71
N TRP A 143 -8.31 -5.74 1.73
CA TRP A 143 -9.44 -4.84 1.88
C TRP A 143 -9.35 -4.03 3.17
N LEU A 144 -9.13 -4.69 4.32
CA LEU A 144 -9.00 -4.00 5.60
C LEU A 144 -7.83 -3.00 5.60
N LYS A 145 -6.70 -3.37 5.00
CA LYS A 145 -5.49 -2.54 5.02
C LYS A 145 -5.57 -1.35 4.07
N GLU A 146 -6.16 -1.54 2.87
CA GLU A 146 -6.19 -0.51 1.84
C GLU A 146 -7.35 0.50 2.00
N VAL A 147 -8.42 0.14 2.73
CA VAL A 147 -9.53 1.08 2.99
C VAL A 147 -9.06 2.33 3.74
N PRO A 148 -8.31 2.25 4.86
CA PRO A 148 -7.80 3.44 5.54
C PRO A 148 -6.91 4.32 4.65
N PHE A 149 -6.08 3.72 3.80
CA PHE A 149 -5.21 4.46 2.88
C PHE A 149 -6.02 5.29 1.88
N LEU A 150 -6.92 4.64 1.13
CA LEU A 150 -7.72 5.33 0.13
C LEU A 150 -8.69 6.32 0.78
N LEU A 151 -9.25 5.99 1.95
CA LEU A 151 -10.11 6.88 2.74
C LEU A 151 -9.36 8.14 3.18
N TRP A 152 -8.14 8.00 3.68
CA TRP A 152 -7.28 9.12 4.08
C TRP A 152 -7.04 10.07 2.92
N VAL A 153 -6.56 9.55 1.80
CA VAL A 153 -6.29 10.36 0.61
C VAL A 153 -7.55 11.06 0.09
N ALA A 154 -8.68 10.36 0.07
CA ALA A 154 -9.94 10.93 -0.41
C ALA A 154 -10.52 11.98 0.54
N ALA A 155 -10.47 11.72 1.86
CA ALA A 155 -10.97 12.64 2.86
C ALA A 155 -10.13 13.93 2.93
N THR A 156 -8.81 13.84 2.75
CA THR A 156 -7.94 15.02 2.66
C THR A 156 -8.26 15.88 1.43
N GLN A 157 -8.61 15.27 0.28
CA GLN A 157 -9.08 16.03 -0.88
C GLN A 157 -10.41 16.78 -0.60
N LEU A 158 -11.33 16.14 0.13
CA LEU A 158 -12.62 16.75 0.51
C LEU A 158 -12.48 17.87 1.56
N GLN A 159 -11.38 17.90 2.31
CA GLN A 159 -11.09 18.93 3.32
C GLN A 159 -10.30 20.11 2.76
N ARG A 160 -9.84 20.06 1.52
CA ARG A 160 -9.18 21.22 0.89
C ARG A 160 -10.13 22.38 0.80
N GLU A 161 -9.73 23.53 1.34
CA GLU A 161 -10.61 24.70 1.50
C GLU A 161 -11.18 25.22 0.17
N ASP A 162 -10.33 25.18 -0.91
CA ASP A 162 -10.71 25.59 -2.26
C ASP A 162 -11.85 24.73 -2.87
N LEU A 163 -11.88 23.43 -2.53
CA LEU A 163 -12.86 22.47 -3.03
C LEU A 163 -14.05 22.31 -2.07
N ARG A 164 -13.79 22.31 -0.77
CA ARG A 164 -14.80 22.08 0.28
C ARG A 164 -15.97 23.05 0.19
N ARG A 165 -15.68 24.36 0.11
CA ARG A 165 -16.72 25.40 0.01
C ARG A 165 -17.57 25.22 -1.23
N ARG A 166 -16.93 24.97 -2.38
CA ARG A 166 -17.62 24.75 -3.64
C ARG A 166 -18.52 23.51 -3.58
N TRP A 167 -17.99 22.38 -3.16
CA TRP A 167 -18.76 21.12 -3.11
C TRP A 167 -19.88 21.16 -2.09
N GLN A 168 -19.70 21.84 -0.96
CA GLN A 168 -20.77 22.06 0.02
C GLN A 168 -21.91 22.94 -0.56
N ALA A 169 -21.59 24.00 -1.30
CA ALA A 169 -22.58 24.85 -1.95
C ALA A 169 -23.36 24.10 -3.04
N GLU A 170 -22.64 23.36 -3.91
CA GLU A 170 -23.28 22.55 -4.97
C GLU A 170 -24.15 21.42 -4.38
N PHE A 171 -23.69 20.80 -3.29
CA PHE A 171 -24.45 19.79 -2.55
C PHE A 171 -25.73 20.36 -1.93
N ALA A 172 -25.64 21.52 -1.27
CA ALA A 172 -26.79 22.21 -0.70
C ALA A 172 -27.81 22.61 -1.78
N LEU A 173 -27.34 23.10 -2.94
CA LEU A 173 -28.20 23.43 -4.08
C LEU A 173 -28.95 22.19 -4.59
N ALA A 174 -28.27 21.05 -4.71
CA ALA A 174 -28.93 19.80 -5.13
C ALA A 174 -30.05 19.39 -4.15
N GLN A 175 -29.84 19.59 -2.85
CA GLN A 175 -30.88 19.33 -1.83
C GLN A 175 -32.08 20.27 -1.96
N THR A 176 -31.86 21.56 -2.27
CA THR A 176 -32.99 22.49 -2.51
C THR A 176 -33.79 22.14 -3.77
N LEU A 177 -33.18 21.42 -4.72
CA LEU A 177 -33.85 20.87 -5.92
C LEU A 177 -34.56 19.53 -5.66
N GLY A 178 -34.64 19.08 -4.39
CA GLY A 178 -35.35 17.88 -3.97
C GLY A 178 -34.56 16.59 -3.96
N HIS A 179 -33.25 16.61 -4.22
CA HIS A 179 -32.42 15.42 -4.10
C HIS A 179 -32.20 15.01 -2.65
N THR A 180 -32.24 13.71 -2.36
CA THR A 180 -31.84 13.20 -1.05
C THR A 180 -30.34 13.45 -0.81
N PRO A 181 -29.86 13.52 0.44
CA PRO A 181 -28.44 13.72 0.72
C PRO A 181 -27.52 12.69 0.02
N ALA A 182 -27.94 11.41 0.01
CA ALA A 182 -27.20 10.35 -0.66
C ALA A 182 -27.13 10.56 -2.19
N THR A 183 -28.26 10.94 -2.80
CA THR A 183 -28.34 11.24 -4.23
C THR A 183 -27.52 12.48 -4.58
N ALA A 184 -27.61 13.55 -3.78
CA ALA A 184 -26.85 14.77 -3.98
C ALA A 184 -25.33 14.49 -3.91
N PHE A 185 -24.87 13.69 -2.95
CA PHE A 185 -23.46 13.27 -2.89
C PHE A 185 -23.06 12.47 -4.13
N ALA A 186 -23.88 11.49 -4.52
CA ALA A 186 -23.58 10.58 -5.64
C ALA A 186 -23.55 11.28 -7.00
N GLN A 187 -24.39 12.32 -7.20
CA GLN A 187 -24.49 13.02 -8.48
C GLN A 187 -23.61 14.27 -8.56
N VAL A 188 -23.30 14.91 -7.45
CA VAL A 188 -22.57 16.19 -7.43
C VAL A 188 -21.13 16.01 -6.96
N VAL A 189 -20.93 15.44 -5.77
CA VAL A 189 -19.60 15.38 -5.14
C VAL A 189 -18.77 14.24 -5.68
N TRP A 190 -19.33 13.03 -5.71
CA TRP A 190 -18.62 11.83 -6.12
C TRP A 190 -18.05 11.87 -7.55
N PRO A 191 -18.77 12.34 -8.58
CA PRO A 191 -18.25 12.42 -9.95
C PRO A 191 -17.06 13.39 -10.09
N GLN A 192 -16.96 14.37 -9.22
CA GLN A 192 -15.84 15.31 -9.20
C GLN A 192 -14.64 14.78 -8.40
N LEU A 193 -14.89 13.99 -7.35
CA LEU A 193 -13.88 13.38 -6.50
C LEU A 193 -13.24 12.14 -7.14
N ALA A 194 -14.04 11.21 -7.67
CA ALA A 194 -13.58 9.92 -8.19
C ALA A 194 -12.42 10.01 -9.20
N PRO A 195 -12.41 10.92 -10.18
CA PRO A 195 -11.28 11.08 -11.10
C PRO A 195 -9.98 11.54 -10.42
N ARG A 196 -10.09 12.21 -9.28
CA ARG A 196 -8.91 12.66 -8.49
C ARG A 196 -8.27 11.51 -7.71
N LEU A 197 -9.04 10.45 -7.45
CA LEU A 197 -8.58 9.26 -6.73
C LEU A 197 -7.97 8.20 -7.65
N ARG A 198 -7.87 8.45 -8.96
CA ARG A 198 -7.32 7.47 -9.91
C ARG A 198 -5.92 6.97 -9.53
N TRP A 199 -5.01 7.85 -9.16
CA TRP A 199 -3.65 7.47 -8.82
C TRP A 199 -3.55 6.69 -7.50
N PRO A 200 -4.20 7.13 -6.40
CA PRO A 200 -4.30 6.30 -5.19
C PRO A 200 -4.96 4.94 -5.44
N LEU A 201 -6.01 4.87 -6.26
CA LEU A 201 -6.66 3.61 -6.61
C LEU A 201 -5.72 2.69 -7.40
N LEU A 202 -4.94 3.24 -8.32
CA LEU A 202 -3.92 2.48 -9.06
C LEU A 202 -2.80 1.98 -8.13
N ALA A 203 -2.44 2.73 -7.09
CA ALA A 203 -1.50 2.27 -6.08
C ALA A 203 -2.07 1.09 -5.28
N VAL A 204 -3.34 1.14 -4.87
CA VAL A 204 -4.06 0.01 -4.23
C VAL A 204 -4.07 -1.22 -5.13
N LEU A 205 -4.40 -1.04 -6.40
CA LEU A 205 -4.41 -2.14 -7.38
C LEU A 205 -3.01 -2.74 -7.56
N ALA A 206 -2.00 -1.90 -7.79
CA ALA A 206 -0.61 -2.35 -7.97
C ALA A 206 -0.11 -3.12 -6.75
N TYR A 207 -0.37 -2.61 -5.54
CA TYR A 207 -0.02 -3.29 -4.30
C TYR A 207 -0.74 -4.63 -4.19
N GLY A 208 -2.06 -4.68 -4.39
CA GLY A 208 -2.84 -5.92 -4.32
C GLY A 208 -2.39 -7.02 -5.30
N LEU A 209 -1.83 -6.62 -6.47
CA LEU A 209 -1.29 -7.55 -7.46
C LEU A 209 0.14 -8.01 -7.14
N THR A 210 0.89 -7.28 -6.31
CA THR A 210 2.33 -7.51 -6.12
C THR A 210 2.73 -7.79 -4.69
N VAL A 211 1.77 -7.85 -3.77
CA VAL A 211 1.99 -8.12 -2.36
C VAL A 211 2.59 -9.51 -2.14
N VAL A 212 3.64 -9.60 -1.35
CA VAL A 212 4.32 -10.84 -0.98
C VAL A 212 4.12 -11.14 0.51
N ASP A 213 4.40 -10.18 1.38
CA ASP A 213 4.39 -10.36 2.85
C ASP A 213 3.04 -10.86 3.39
N MET A 214 1.95 -10.18 3.05
CA MET A 214 0.62 -10.63 3.46
C MET A 214 0.22 -11.94 2.78
N ALA A 215 0.57 -12.11 1.50
CA ALA A 215 0.23 -13.31 0.75
C ALA A 215 0.93 -14.56 1.29
N LEU A 216 2.17 -14.44 1.78
CA LEU A 216 2.89 -15.52 2.45
C LEU A 216 2.23 -15.95 3.77
N ILE A 217 1.62 -15.01 4.50
CA ILE A 217 1.05 -15.27 5.82
C ILE A 217 -0.37 -15.83 5.72
N ILE A 218 -1.24 -15.19 4.95
CA ILE A 218 -2.68 -15.50 4.93
C ILE A 218 -3.21 -15.89 3.55
N GLY A 219 -2.44 -15.65 2.49
CA GLY A 219 -2.84 -15.93 1.10
C GLY A 219 -2.84 -17.42 0.77
N PRO A 220 -3.32 -17.80 -0.42
CA PRO A 220 -3.38 -19.18 -0.86
C PRO A 220 -1.97 -19.79 -0.93
N ALA A 221 -1.88 -21.08 -0.54
CA ALA A 221 -0.60 -21.79 -0.50
C ALA A 221 -0.36 -22.67 -1.74
N THR A 222 -1.43 -23.19 -2.38
CA THR A 222 -1.35 -24.19 -3.47
C THR A 222 -2.35 -23.94 -4.59
N PRO A 223 -1.95 -23.23 -5.66
CA PRO A 223 -0.72 -22.47 -5.79
C PRO A 223 -0.80 -21.14 -5.03
N PRO A 224 0.35 -20.56 -4.64
CA PRO A 224 0.40 -19.20 -4.12
C PRO A 224 0.15 -18.17 -5.24
N THR A 225 0.11 -16.89 -4.90
CA THR A 225 0.06 -15.83 -5.90
C THR A 225 1.36 -15.78 -6.73
N LEU A 226 1.29 -15.28 -7.96
CA LEU A 226 2.47 -15.17 -8.82
C LEU A 226 3.57 -14.27 -8.21
N ALA A 227 3.19 -13.29 -7.39
CA ALA A 227 4.16 -12.45 -6.66
C ALA A 227 4.97 -13.28 -5.64
N VAL A 228 4.32 -14.21 -4.95
CA VAL A 228 4.98 -15.14 -4.02
C VAL A 228 5.85 -16.16 -4.78
N LEU A 229 5.36 -16.72 -5.88
CA LEU A 229 6.18 -17.62 -6.74
C LEU A 229 7.42 -16.88 -7.28
N ALA A 230 7.24 -15.68 -7.79
CA ALA A 230 8.36 -14.87 -8.28
C ALA A 230 9.40 -14.64 -7.17
N TRP A 231 8.95 -14.31 -5.94
CA TRP A 231 9.83 -14.14 -4.80
C TRP A 231 10.55 -15.44 -4.41
N GLN A 232 9.87 -16.58 -4.43
CA GLN A 232 10.46 -17.90 -4.17
C GLN A 232 11.52 -18.26 -5.20
N TRP A 233 11.20 -18.13 -6.50
CA TRP A 233 12.15 -18.43 -7.58
C TRP A 233 13.38 -17.51 -7.58
N LEU A 234 13.21 -16.23 -7.25
CA LEU A 234 14.33 -15.29 -7.11
C LEU A 234 15.25 -15.60 -5.94
N GLY A 235 14.73 -16.24 -4.89
CA GLY A 235 15.50 -16.70 -3.73
C GLY A 235 16.18 -18.06 -3.93
N ASP A 236 15.97 -18.73 -5.09
CA ASP A 236 16.57 -20.02 -5.37
C ASP A 236 18.07 -19.89 -5.68
N ALA A 237 18.82 -20.97 -5.44
CA ALA A 237 20.25 -21.04 -5.77
C ALA A 237 20.51 -21.24 -7.26
N ASP A 238 19.53 -21.80 -8.00
CA ASP A 238 19.63 -22.06 -9.43
C ASP A 238 19.37 -20.78 -10.25
N ALA A 239 20.33 -20.42 -11.09
CA ALA A 239 20.25 -19.25 -11.96
C ALA A 239 19.08 -19.33 -12.96
N ALA A 240 18.67 -20.54 -13.39
CA ALA A 240 17.53 -20.73 -14.28
C ALA A 240 16.21 -20.40 -13.54
N MET A 241 16.09 -20.79 -12.26
CA MET A 241 14.95 -20.42 -11.42
C MET A 241 14.91 -18.93 -11.14
N GLN A 242 16.08 -18.30 -10.89
CA GLN A 242 16.13 -16.83 -10.72
C GLN A 242 15.68 -16.11 -11.99
N ALA A 243 16.09 -16.56 -13.17
CA ALA A 243 15.64 -16.01 -14.46
C ALA A 243 14.12 -16.18 -14.65
N GLN A 244 13.56 -17.34 -14.29
CA GLN A 244 12.11 -17.58 -14.29
C GLN A 244 11.40 -16.62 -13.32
N GLY A 245 11.95 -16.38 -12.13
CA GLY A 245 11.46 -15.39 -11.17
C GLY A 245 11.45 -13.96 -11.73
N ALA A 246 12.51 -13.59 -12.48
CA ALA A 246 12.58 -12.29 -13.15
C ALA A 246 11.53 -12.16 -14.27
N ALA A 247 11.29 -13.24 -15.05
CA ALA A 247 10.22 -13.28 -16.04
C ALA A 247 8.84 -13.15 -15.40
N ALA A 248 8.61 -13.78 -14.23
CA ALA A 248 7.37 -13.64 -13.46
C ALA A 248 7.18 -12.19 -12.95
N ALA A 249 8.24 -11.52 -12.48
CA ALA A 249 8.20 -10.10 -12.11
C ALA A 249 7.87 -9.21 -13.32
N GLY A 250 8.41 -9.54 -14.50
CA GLY A 250 8.04 -8.93 -15.77
C GLY A 250 6.56 -9.10 -16.12
N CYS A 251 6.03 -10.33 -15.97
CA CYS A 251 4.61 -10.64 -16.17
C CYS A 251 3.70 -9.82 -15.22
N LEU A 252 4.07 -9.72 -13.94
CA LEU A 252 3.37 -8.86 -12.97
C LEU A 252 3.40 -7.39 -13.37
N THR A 253 4.55 -6.88 -13.83
CA THR A 253 4.70 -5.50 -14.29
C THR A 253 3.77 -5.20 -15.47
N VAL A 254 3.71 -6.08 -16.46
CA VAL A 254 2.79 -5.97 -17.59
C VAL A 254 1.34 -6.03 -17.11
N SER A 255 1.01 -6.95 -16.20
CA SER A 255 -0.33 -7.07 -15.64
C SER A 255 -0.78 -5.78 -14.93
N VAL A 256 0.09 -5.20 -14.09
CA VAL A 256 -0.19 -3.90 -13.44
C VAL A 256 -0.41 -2.79 -14.47
N ALA A 257 0.47 -2.69 -15.49
CA ALA A 257 0.36 -1.65 -16.51
C ALA A 257 -0.93 -1.77 -17.33
N VAL A 258 -1.30 -2.98 -17.75
CA VAL A 258 -2.52 -3.25 -18.50
C VAL A 258 -3.76 -2.94 -17.66
N LEU A 259 -3.82 -3.46 -16.44
CA LEU A 259 -4.97 -3.22 -15.55
C LEU A 259 -5.08 -1.76 -15.11
N ALA A 260 -3.95 -1.07 -14.93
CA ALA A 260 -3.94 0.39 -14.71
C ALA A 260 -4.54 1.13 -15.90
N GLY A 261 -4.13 0.78 -17.12
CA GLY A 261 -4.70 1.33 -18.35
C GLY A 261 -6.20 1.08 -18.46
N VAL A 262 -6.64 -0.16 -18.23
CA VAL A 262 -8.06 -0.54 -18.22
C VAL A 262 -8.84 0.24 -17.15
N THR A 263 -8.32 0.34 -15.93
CA THR A 263 -8.96 1.11 -14.84
C THR A 263 -9.14 2.58 -15.21
N VAL A 264 -8.11 3.21 -15.79
CA VAL A 264 -8.19 4.60 -16.26
C VAL A 264 -9.22 4.74 -17.39
N MET A 265 -9.27 3.80 -18.34
CA MET A 265 -10.27 3.80 -19.40
C MET A 265 -11.70 3.64 -18.85
N VAL A 266 -11.90 2.71 -17.94
CA VAL A 266 -13.20 2.49 -17.28
C VAL A 266 -13.65 3.74 -16.52
N LEU A 267 -12.77 4.36 -15.72
CA LEU A 267 -13.10 5.58 -15.00
C LEU A 267 -13.42 6.76 -15.93
N ARG A 268 -12.72 6.88 -17.06
CA ARG A 268 -13.01 7.90 -18.07
C ARG A 268 -14.34 7.65 -18.80
N ALA A 269 -14.59 6.41 -19.19
CA ALA A 269 -15.84 6.01 -19.84
C ALA A 269 -17.03 6.25 -18.90
N TRP A 270 -16.88 5.83 -17.65
CA TRP A 270 -17.89 6.05 -16.61
C TRP A 270 -18.18 7.55 -16.36
N ALA A 271 -17.15 8.39 -16.33
CA ALA A 271 -17.33 9.84 -16.20
C ALA A 271 -18.06 10.47 -17.40
N ARG A 272 -17.94 9.90 -18.61
CA ARG A 272 -18.65 10.36 -19.82
C ARG A 272 -20.12 9.91 -19.85
N LEU A 273 -20.34 8.62 -19.56
CA LEU A 273 -21.68 8.01 -19.60
C LEU A 273 -22.64 8.56 -18.53
N ARG A 274 -22.08 9.08 -17.42
CA ARG A 274 -22.89 9.58 -16.29
C ARG A 274 -23.42 11.00 -16.42
N ARG A 275 -23.13 11.70 -17.49
CA ARG A 275 -23.78 13.01 -17.73
C ARG A 275 -25.30 12.90 -17.87
N ASP A 276 -25.80 11.71 -18.21
CA ASP A 276 -27.22 11.48 -18.54
C ASP A 276 -27.90 10.39 -17.69
N ALA A 277 -27.24 9.78 -16.72
CA ALA A 277 -27.76 8.62 -16.00
C ALA A 277 -28.20 8.93 -14.56
N SER A 278 -29.34 8.35 -14.18
CA SER A 278 -29.83 8.26 -12.79
C SER A 278 -28.80 7.63 -11.85
N SER A 279 -28.83 8.06 -10.59
CA SER A 279 -27.88 7.70 -9.51
C SER A 279 -27.46 6.22 -9.48
N PRO A 280 -26.19 5.92 -9.22
CA PRO A 280 -25.81 4.54 -8.99
C PRO A 280 -26.46 4.04 -7.71
N LEU A 281 -27.19 2.94 -7.83
CA LEU A 281 -27.69 2.11 -6.71
C LEU A 281 -26.60 1.81 -5.66
N LEU A 282 -25.34 1.78 -6.08
CA LEU A 282 -24.17 1.47 -5.25
C LEU A 282 -23.88 2.47 -4.12
N LEU A 283 -24.36 3.73 -4.23
CA LEU A 283 -24.15 4.77 -3.22
C LEU A 283 -25.43 5.11 -2.44
N GLN A 284 -26.55 4.46 -2.75
CA GLN A 284 -27.80 4.63 -2.03
C GLN A 284 -27.71 3.92 -0.67
N GLY A 285 -27.87 4.68 0.39
CA GLY A 285 -27.88 4.20 1.76
C GLY A 285 -26.63 4.56 2.55
N GLU A 286 -26.83 5.26 3.66
CA GLU A 286 -25.83 5.47 4.69
C GLU A 286 -25.57 4.14 5.37
N SER A 287 -24.31 3.74 5.46
CA SER A 287 -23.89 2.52 6.18
C SER A 287 -22.97 2.87 7.35
N PRO A 288 -23.51 3.36 8.46
CA PRO A 288 -22.68 3.77 9.60
C PRO A 288 -21.92 2.59 10.20
N TRP A 289 -22.46 1.38 10.09
CA TRP A 289 -21.86 0.17 10.65
C TRP A 289 -20.54 -0.24 9.96
N VAL A 290 -20.32 0.13 8.69
CA VAL A 290 -19.09 -0.23 7.96
C VAL A 290 -17.84 0.37 8.61
N GLY A 291 -17.91 1.63 9.03
CA GLY A 291 -16.79 2.27 9.75
C GLY A 291 -16.51 1.60 11.09
N TRP A 292 -17.57 1.25 11.83
CA TRP A 292 -17.47 0.52 13.08
C TRP A 292 -16.92 -0.90 12.90
N ALA A 293 -17.34 -1.59 11.84
CA ALA A 293 -16.84 -2.93 11.51
C ALA A 293 -15.32 -2.90 11.20
N ILE A 294 -14.86 -1.92 10.43
CA ILE A 294 -13.42 -1.77 10.15
C ILE A 294 -12.65 -1.43 11.43
N GLY A 295 -13.11 -0.45 12.20
CA GLY A 295 -12.48 -0.10 13.48
C GLY A 295 -12.44 -1.28 14.45
N GLY A 296 -13.55 -2.03 14.55
CA GLY A 296 -13.66 -3.25 15.36
C GLY A 296 -12.69 -4.35 14.89
N ALA A 297 -12.55 -4.55 13.58
CA ALA A 297 -11.60 -5.51 13.03
C ALA A 297 -10.14 -5.15 13.37
N TYR A 298 -9.76 -3.87 13.30
CA TYR A 298 -8.43 -3.43 13.73
C TYR A 298 -8.20 -3.64 15.23
N LEU A 299 -9.18 -3.29 16.07
CA LEU A 299 -9.10 -3.53 17.51
C LEU A 299 -8.98 -5.03 17.81
N ALA A 300 -9.73 -5.86 17.11
CA ALA A 300 -9.64 -7.31 17.23
C ALA A 300 -8.26 -7.84 16.83
N VAL A 301 -7.69 -7.34 15.73
CA VAL A 301 -6.33 -7.68 15.28
C VAL A 301 -5.29 -7.26 16.33
N TRP A 302 -5.33 -6.03 16.83
CA TRP A 302 -4.39 -5.55 17.84
C TRP A 302 -4.50 -6.36 19.14
N TRP A 303 -5.74 -6.69 19.54
CA TRP A 303 -6.00 -7.54 20.68
C TRP A 303 -5.41 -8.94 20.51
N ALA A 304 -5.64 -9.58 19.36
CA ALA A 304 -5.10 -10.90 19.07
C ALA A 304 -3.57 -10.91 19.07
N LEU A 305 -2.94 -9.87 18.51
CA LEU A 305 -1.49 -9.70 18.53
C LEU A 305 -0.97 -9.52 19.97
N ALA A 306 -1.64 -8.70 20.78
CA ALA A 306 -1.25 -8.47 22.17
C ALA A 306 -1.32 -9.76 23.00
N VAL A 307 -2.45 -10.49 22.91
CA VAL A 307 -2.61 -11.78 23.61
C VAL A 307 -1.64 -12.81 23.06
N GLY A 308 -1.52 -12.91 21.72
CA GLY A 308 -0.61 -13.85 21.06
C GLY A 308 0.85 -13.65 21.47
N SER A 309 1.27 -12.39 21.72
CA SER A 309 2.65 -12.07 22.12
C SER A 309 3.05 -12.58 23.50
N VAL A 310 2.08 -12.93 24.35
CA VAL A 310 2.30 -13.44 25.72
C VAL A 310 1.66 -14.81 25.94
N SER A 311 1.16 -15.46 24.88
CA SER A 311 0.54 -16.78 24.97
C SER A 311 1.59 -17.88 24.81
N GLY A 312 1.53 -18.85 25.74
CA GLY A 312 2.25 -20.12 25.65
C GLY A 312 1.36 -21.23 25.13
N VAL A 313 1.24 -22.31 25.88
CA VAL A 313 0.36 -23.43 25.53
C VAL A 313 -1.08 -22.98 25.52
N TRP A 314 -1.78 -23.25 24.43
CA TRP A 314 -3.16 -22.78 24.20
C TRP A 314 -4.01 -23.88 23.55
N PRO A 315 -4.47 -24.87 24.33
CA PRO A 315 -5.27 -25.96 23.80
C PRO A 315 -6.62 -25.46 23.26
N PHE A 316 -7.05 -26.02 22.14
CA PHE A 316 -8.41 -25.81 21.65
C PHE A 316 -9.38 -26.72 22.48
N PRO A 317 -10.59 -26.28 22.78
CA PRO A 317 -11.27 -25.04 22.41
C PRO A 317 -11.14 -23.89 23.42
N GLN A 318 -10.22 -23.95 24.36
CA GLN A 318 -10.10 -22.95 25.43
C GLN A 318 -10.01 -21.54 24.85
N LEU A 319 -10.80 -20.59 25.39
CA LEU A 319 -10.82 -19.20 24.93
C LEU A 319 -9.54 -18.45 25.30
N TRP A 320 -8.89 -18.80 26.39
CA TRP A 320 -7.67 -18.19 26.88
C TRP A 320 -6.52 -19.19 26.93
N PRO A 321 -5.26 -18.71 26.78
CA PRO A 321 -4.10 -19.57 26.98
C PRO A 321 -4.11 -20.22 28.37
N SER A 322 -3.77 -21.50 28.43
CA SER A 322 -3.57 -22.19 29.71
C SER A 322 -2.25 -21.80 30.39
N LEU A 323 -1.30 -21.31 29.60
CA LEU A 323 -0.01 -20.80 30.07
C LEU A 323 0.25 -19.43 29.46
N TRP A 324 0.57 -18.44 30.28
CA TRP A 324 1.03 -17.12 29.89
C TRP A 324 2.54 -17.06 30.08
N THR A 325 3.26 -16.58 29.06
CA THR A 325 4.73 -16.53 29.08
C THR A 325 5.24 -15.26 28.46
N GLY A 326 6.43 -14.82 28.88
CA GLY A 326 7.18 -13.73 28.27
C GLY A 326 8.25 -14.18 27.28
N ASP A 327 8.29 -15.46 26.89
CA ASP A 327 9.40 -16.04 26.10
C ASP A 327 9.56 -15.37 24.74
N ALA A 328 8.45 -15.00 24.08
CA ALA A 328 8.51 -14.24 22.82
C ALA A 328 9.21 -12.88 23.01
N TRP A 329 8.90 -12.18 24.10
CA TRP A 329 9.57 -10.92 24.43
C TRP A 329 11.04 -11.10 24.84
N ALA A 330 11.35 -12.19 25.54
CA ALA A 330 12.74 -12.54 25.83
C ALA A 330 13.54 -12.80 24.56
N GLN A 331 12.95 -13.47 23.55
CA GLN A 331 13.57 -13.66 22.23
C GLN A 331 13.75 -12.33 21.49
N VAL A 332 12.79 -11.41 21.54
CA VAL A 332 12.93 -10.05 20.96
C VAL A 332 14.07 -9.29 21.62
N ILE A 333 14.18 -9.38 22.96
CA ILE A 333 15.28 -8.75 23.71
C ILE A 333 16.62 -9.38 23.34
N ALA A 334 16.69 -10.71 23.23
CA ALA A 334 17.89 -11.41 22.77
C ALA A 334 18.31 -11.02 21.33
N SER A 335 17.34 -10.62 20.50
CA SER A 335 17.55 -10.11 19.14
C SER A 335 17.77 -8.59 19.08
N ALA A 336 18.06 -7.94 20.21
CA ALA A 336 18.25 -6.48 20.28
C ALA A 336 19.27 -5.92 19.25
N PRO A 337 20.38 -6.58 18.91
CA PRO A 337 21.29 -6.10 17.86
C PRO A 337 20.60 -5.94 16.51
N THR A 338 19.72 -6.88 16.13
CA THR A 338 18.92 -6.80 14.88
C THR A 338 17.93 -5.65 14.93
N VAL A 339 17.27 -5.43 16.07
CA VAL A 339 16.33 -4.32 16.28
C VAL A 339 17.07 -2.98 16.10
N TRP A 340 18.23 -2.81 16.74
CA TRP A 340 19.03 -1.59 16.61
C TRP A 340 19.57 -1.38 15.20
N THR A 341 19.98 -2.44 14.51
CA THR A 341 20.38 -2.36 13.11
C THR A 341 19.22 -1.89 12.22
N THR A 342 18.02 -2.43 12.43
CA THR A 342 16.81 -2.04 11.70
C THR A 342 16.46 -0.57 11.95
N LEU A 343 16.45 -0.13 13.21
CA LEU A 343 16.19 1.27 13.56
C LEU A 343 17.23 2.22 12.99
N GLY A 344 18.52 1.85 13.10
CA GLY A 344 19.63 2.61 12.55
C GLY A 344 19.53 2.75 11.03
N LEU A 345 19.20 1.66 10.33
CA LEU A 345 19.00 1.66 8.88
C LEU A 345 17.80 2.53 8.48
N ALA A 346 16.67 2.40 9.20
CA ALA A 346 15.48 3.20 8.94
C ALA A 346 15.75 4.70 9.13
N ALA A 347 16.42 5.07 10.24
CA ALA A 347 16.80 6.45 10.51
C ALA A 347 17.80 6.99 9.48
N ALA A 348 18.79 6.21 9.08
CA ALA A 348 19.79 6.61 8.10
C ALA A 348 19.16 6.78 6.71
N SER A 349 18.34 5.83 6.25
CA SER A 349 17.68 5.91 4.94
C SER A 349 16.69 7.08 4.88
N ALA A 350 15.89 7.30 5.94
CA ALA A 350 15.01 8.44 6.04
C ALA A 350 15.78 9.77 6.01
N SER A 351 16.89 9.88 6.75
CA SER A 351 17.72 11.08 6.79
C SER A 351 18.38 11.38 5.44
N VAL A 352 18.93 10.36 4.79
CA VAL A 352 19.52 10.50 3.44
C VAL A 352 18.47 10.98 2.44
N CYS A 353 17.29 10.35 2.43
CA CYS A 353 16.21 10.74 1.54
C CYS A 353 15.66 12.13 1.86
N LEU A 354 15.58 12.53 3.13
CA LEU A 354 15.15 13.86 3.55
C LEU A 354 16.13 14.93 3.06
N VAL A 355 17.43 14.77 3.35
CA VAL A 355 18.47 15.70 2.92
C VAL A 355 18.51 15.82 1.40
N TRP A 356 18.44 14.70 0.69
CA TRP A 356 18.39 14.70 -0.77
C TRP A 356 17.13 15.41 -1.28
N SER A 357 15.96 15.14 -0.71
CA SER A 357 14.69 15.73 -1.16
C SER A 357 14.66 17.24 -0.94
N VAL A 358 15.12 17.72 0.23
CA VAL A 358 15.24 19.16 0.50
C VAL A 358 16.23 19.82 -0.49
N ALA A 359 17.41 19.23 -0.67
CA ALA A 359 18.38 19.73 -1.63
C ALA A 359 17.81 19.74 -3.07
N TRP A 360 17.07 18.72 -3.45
CA TRP A 360 16.39 18.63 -4.75
C TRP A 360 15.38 19.75 -4.95
N LEU A 361 14.51 19.99 -3.97
CA LEU A 361 13.48 21.03 -4.04
C LEU A 361 14.08 22.45 -4.05
N GLU A 362 15.19 22.65 -3.31
CA GLU A 362 15.87 23.96 -3.22
C GLU A 362 16.75 24.29 -4.44
N LEU A 363 17.57 23.33 -4.87
CA LEU A 363 18.65 23.59 -5.82
C LEU A 363 18.24 23.29 -7.27
N THR A 364 17.10 22.63 -7.49
CA THR A 364 16.71 22.21 -8.83
C THR A 364 15.66 23.14 -9.43
N PRO A 365 15.82 23.58 -10.69
CA PRO A 365 14.80 24.38 -11.38
C PRO A 365 13.47 23.63 -11.50
N ARG A 366 12.34 24.32 -11.31
CA ARG A 366 10.97 23.76 -11.35
C ARG A 366 10.69 22.89 -12.57
N ARG A 367 11.21 23.28 -13.75
CA ARG A 367 11.08 22.50 -14.99
C ARG A 367 11.66 21.09 -14.88
N TRP A 368 12.79 20.94 -14.18
CA TRP A 368 13.44 19.64 -13.96
C TRP A 368 12.71 18.84 -12.89
N GLN A 369 12.25 19.50 -11.82
CA GLN A 369 11.43 18.85 -10.78
C GLN A 369 10.19 18.21 -11.41
N GLN A 370 9.49 18.94 -12.30
CA GLN A 370 8.30 18.43 -12.99
C GLN A 370 8.63 17.33 -14.02
N ALA A 371 9.71 17.51 -14.80
CA ALA A 371 10.11 16.54 -15.83
C ALA A 371 10.57 15.20 -15.25
N LEU A 372 11.30 15.22 -14.12
CA LEU A 372 11.84 14.02 -13.48
C LEU A 372 10.93 13.43 -12.41
N ARG A 373 9.85 14.12 -12.05
CA ARG A 373 8.88 13.63 -11.05
C ARG A 373 8.36 12.21 -11.35
N PRO A 374 7.95 11.84 -12.57
CA PRO A 374 7.53 10.48 -12.89
C PRO A 374 8.62 9.44 -12.59
N TRP A 375 9.90 9.80 -12.82
CA TRP A 375 11.03 8.94 -12.57
C TRP A 375 11.19 8.60 -11.08
N TRP A 376 11.11 9.64 -10.21
CA TRP A 376 11.21 9.45 -8.77
C TRP A 376 10.05 8.63 -8.18
N LEU A 377 8.92 8.60 -8.86
CA LEU A 377 7.73 7.86 -8.42
C LEU A 377 7.67 6.42 -8.95
N LEU A 378 8.62 6.00 -9.80
CA LEU A 378 8.65 4.64 -10.34
C LEU A 378 8.64 3.53 -9.26
N PRO A 379 9.37 3.65 -8.12
CA PRO A 379 9.31 2.62 -7.09
C PRO A 379 7.94 2.40 -6.45
N LEU A 380 7.03 3.38 -6.55
CA LEU A 380 5.65 3.24 -6.07
C LEU A 380 4.73 2.54 -7.08
N VAL A 381 5.08 2.60 -8.36
CA VAL A 381 4.22 2.12 -9.46
C VAL A 381 4.62 0.72 -9.91
N LEU A 382 5.92 0.47 -9.96
CA LEU A 382 6.46 -0.82 -10.40
C LEU A 382 6.42 -1.84 -9.25
N PRO A 383 6.21 -3.13 -9.56
CA PRO A 383 6.23 -4.19 -8.56
C PRO A 383 7.51 -4.19 -7.73
N SER A 384 7.36 -4.32 -6.41
CA SER A 384 8.51 -4.38 -5.48
C SER A 384 9.47 -5.52 -5.83
N VAL A 385 8.94 -6.65 -6.32
CA VAL A 385 9.74 -7.80 -6.76
C VAL A 385 10.70 -7.42 -7.89
N LEU A 386 10.29 -6.56 -8.84
CA LEU A 386 11.16 -6.08 -9.91
C LEU A 386 12.35 -5.27 -9.36
N TRP A 387 12.09 -4.41 -8.37
CA TRP A 387 13.13 -3.64 -7.69
C TRP A 387 14.10 -4.54 -6.93
N VAL A 388 13.60 -5.58 -6.24
CA VAL A 388 14.42 -6.55 -5.53
C VAL A 388 15.39 -7.22 -6.51
N VAL A 389 14.92 -7.72 -7.67
CA VAL A 389 15.78 -8.31 -8.71
C VAL A 389 16.89 -7.35 -9.12
N GLY A 390 16.50 -6.15 -9.51
CA GLY A 390 17.46 -5.17 -10.01
C GLY A 390 18.47 -4.69 -8.97
N LEU A 391 17.98 -4.32 -7.78
CA LEU A 391 18.85 -3.83 -6.70
C LEU A 391 19.78 -4.92 -6.16
N TYR A 392 19.30 -6.17 -6.08
CA TYR A 392 20.14 -7.30 -5.68
C TYR A 392 21.24 -7.58 -6.72
N SER A 393 20.90 -7.55 -8.01
CA SER A 393 21.90 -7.70 -9.09
C SER A 393 22.96 -6.61 -9.04
N VAL A 394 22.59 -5.37 -8.76
CA VAL A 394 23.53 -4.26 -8.57
C VAL A 394 24.40 -4.47 -7.32
N ALA A 395 23.79 -4.91 -6.22
CA ALA A 395 24.52 -5.20 -4.97
C ALA A 395 25.57 -6.30 -5.16
N LEU A 396 25.24 -7.37 -5.91
CA LEU A 396 26.19 -8.43 -6.26
C LEU A 396 27.36 -7.88 -7.09
N GLN A 397 27.08 -7.11 -8.16
CA GLN A 397 28.12 -6.55 -9.05
C GLN A 397 29.10 -5.63 -8.30
N TRP A 398 28.58 -4.87 -7.32
CA TRP A 398 29.37 -3.94 -6.52
C TRP A 398 29.91 -4.56 -5.22
N ARG A 399 29.69 -5.85 -4.99
CA ARG A 399 30.05 -6.58 -3.77
C ARG A 399 29.51 -5.94 -2.50
N LEU A 400 28.30 -5.44 -2.57
CA LEU A 400 27.56 -4.82 -1.46
C LEU A 400 26.54 -5.77 -0.82
N GLU A 401 26.42 -6.99 -1.31
CA GLU A 401 25.55 -8.01 -0.73
C GLU A 401 25.96 -8.33 0.71
N GLY A 402 24.99 -8.44 1.59
CA GLY A 402 25.22 -8.67 3.02
C GLY A 402 25.83 -7.48 3.77
N GLN A 403 26.11 -6.36 3.10
CA GLN A 403 26.67 -5.16 3.73
C GLN A 403 25.58 -4.13 4.07
N TRP A 404 25.80 -3.43 5.18
CA TRP A 404 24.90 -2.37 5.63
C TRP A 404 24.70 -1.26 4.59
N LEU A 405 25.73 -0.89 3.84
CA LEU A 405 25.67 0.11 2.79
C LEU A 405 24.77 -0.31 1.61
N GLY A 406 24.86 -1.58 1.18
CA GLY A 406 24.00 -2.09 0.10
C GLY A 406 22.54 -2.03 0.49
N LEU A 407 22.21 -2.41 1.72
CA LEU A 407 20.87 -2.35 2.25
C LEU A 407 20.38 -0.90 2.42
N LEU A 408 21.25 0.02 2.87
CA LEU A 408 20.94 1.45 2.95
C LEU A 408 20.56 2.04 1.58
N LEU A 409 21.35 1.74 0.54
CA LEU A 409 21.08 2.22 -0.82
C LEU A 409 19.78 1.65 -1.39
N ALA A 410 19.50 0.37 -1.16
CA ALA A 410 18.23 -0.25 -1.55
C ALA A 410 17.03 0.40 -0.85
N HIS A 411 17.13 0.61 0.46
CA HIS A 411 16.10 1.32 1.23
C HIS A 411 15.94 2.77 0.75
N ALA A 412 17.03 3.49 0.46
CA ALA A 412 16.96 4.86 -0.02
C ALA A 412 16.18 4.97 -1.34
N VAL A 413 16.40 4.05 -2.30
CA VAL A 413 15.65 4.01 -3.56
C VAL A 413 14.14 3.82 -3.31
N MET A 414 13.78 2.94 -2.38
CA MET A 414 12.37 2.63 -2.09
C MET A 414 11.68 3.71 -1.23
N VAL A 415 12.41 4.40 -0.35
CA VAL A 415 11.89 5.41 0.59
C VAL A 415 11.77 6.79 -0.07
N LEU A 416 12.66 7.11 -1.03
CA LEU A 416 12.73 8.42 -1.68
C LEU A 416 11.40 8.96 -2.20
N PRO A 417 10.56 8.18 -2.92
CA PRO A 417 9.27 8.68 -3.41
C PRO A 417 8.33 9.11 -2.28
N TYR A 418 8.32 8.39 -1.16
CA TYR A 418 7.46 8.71 -0.01
C TYR A 418 7.86 10.03 0.63
N VAL A 419 9.16 10.26 0.80
CA VAL A 419 9.69 11.50 1.36
C VAL A 419 9.37 12.68 0.44
N LEU A 420 9.57 12.53 -0.88
CA LEU A 420 9.20 13.57 -1.86
C LEU A 420 7.70 13.88 -1.83
N LEU A 421 6.83 12.86 -1.82
CA LEU A 421 5.38 13.07 -1.78
C LEU A 421 4.92 13.74 -0.50
N ALA A 422 5.59 13.51 0.63
CA ALA A 422 5.28 14.15 1.90
C ALA A 422 5.75 15.60 1.95
N LEU A 423 6.96 15.89 1.43
CA LEU A 423 7.58 17.22 1.52
C LEU A 423 7.12 18.20 0.44
N GLU A 424 6.98 17.73 -0.81
CA GLU A 424 6.71 18.59 -1.96
C GLU A 424 5.49 19.51 -1.76
N PRO A 425 4.32 19.04 -1.25
CA PRO A 425 3.16 19.90 -1.04
C PRO A 425 3.41 20.98 0.02
N ALA A 426 4.06 20.65 1.13
CA ALA A 426 4.37 21.60 2.19
C ALA A 426 5.37 22.64 1.71
N TYR A 427 6.42 22.22 1.00
CA TYR A 427 7.43 23.10 0.41
C TYR A 427 6.83 24.06 -0.63
N LEU A 428 5.88 23.59 -1.45
CA LEU A 428 5.19 24.39 -2.46
C LEU A 428 4.15 25.36 -1.88
N ALA A 429 3.69 25.11 -0.66
CA ALA A 429 2.72 25.97 0.03
C ALA A 429 3.36 27.22 0.66
N VAL A 430 4.69 27.26 0.81
CA VAL A 430 5.41 28.45 1.29
C VAL A 430 5.28 29.57 0.25
N ASP A 431 4.71 30.71 0.66
CA ASP A 431 4.54 31.89 -0.22
C ASP A 431 5.91 32.50 -0.55
N PRO A 432 6.31 32.61 -1.83
CA PRO A 432 7.57 33.24 -2.22
C PRO A 432 7.73 34.69 -1.73
N ARG A 433 6.61 35.36 -1.44
CA ARG A 433 6.61 36.72 -0.87
C ARG A 433 7.12 36.74 0.55
N GLN A 434 6.81 35.72 1.36
CA GLN A 434 7.33 35.60 2.73
C GLN A 434 8.85 35.43 2.70
N SER A 435 9.36 34.56 1.86
CA SER A 435 10.81 34.38 1.67
C SER A 435 11.51 35.66 1.20
N ALA A 436 10.86 36.46 0.34
CA ALA A 436 11.40 37.75 -0.10
C ALA A 436 11.44 38.77 1.07
N VAL A 437 10.43 38.80 1.94
CA VAL A 437 10.40 39.68 3.13
C VAL A 437 11.52 39.30 4.11
N VAL A 438 11.69 38.01 4.43
CA VAL A 438 12.75 37.53 5.32
C VAL A 438 14.14 37.85 4.77
N ALA A 439 14.33 37.65 3.46
CA ALA A 439 15.57 38.03 2.78
C ALA A 439 15.84 39.56 2.86
N SER A 440 14.79 40.40 2.78
CA SER A 440 14.92 41.84 2.91
C SER A 440 15.27 42.31 4.34
N LEU A 441 14.97 41.48 5.34
CA LEU A 441 15.34 41.71 6.73
C LEU A 441 16.77 41.24 7.08
N GLY A 442 17.55 40.81 6.06
CA GLY A 442 18.94 40.35 6.22
C GLY A 442 19.07 38.98 6.85
N GLN A 443 17.98 38.23 6.99
CA GLN A 443 18.00 36.86 7.47
C GLN A 443 18.22 35.90 6.30
N GLY A 444 19.00 34.85 6.54
CA GLY A 444 19.31 33.87 5.52
C GLY A 444 18.05 33.06 5.13
N ARG A 445 18.06 32.51 3.90
CA ARG A 445 16.97 31.71 3.30
C ARG A 445 16.54 30.49 4.15
N TRP A 446 17.35 30.10 5.12
CA TRP A 446 17.10 28.95 6.01
C TRP A 446 16.28 29.30 7.26
N THR A 447 15.96 30.57 7.50
CA THR A 447 15.12 30.97 8.61
C THR A 447 13.62 30.90 8.29
N ASP A 448 13.26 30.56 7.04
CA ASP A 448 11.88 30.43 6.55
C ASP A 448 11.35 28.98 6.59
N LEU A 449 12.23 28.00 6.80
CA LEU A 449 11.93 26.59 6.87
C LEU A 449 11.85 26.11 8.32
#